data_df3911b28e98ceb9f0fc79e67326aa8d
#
_entry.id   df3911b28e98ceb9f0fc79e67326aa8d
#
_cell.length_a   1.000
_cell.length_b   1.000
_cell.length_c   1.000
_cell.angle_alpha   90.00
_cell.angle_beta   90.00
_cell.angle_gamma   90.00
#
_symmetry.space_group_name_H-M   'P 1'
#
loop_
_entity.id
_entity.type
_entity.pdbx_description
1 polymer ?
#
loop_
_entity_poly.entity_id
_entity_poly.type
_entity_poly.pdbx_seq_one_letter_code
_entity_poly.pdbx_strand_id
1 'polypeptide(L)'
;MIQFISIFKYPCSCLALFTLITFTPLSALSQAHLDPIVKEMMSEGDLHSVCIRVAHSDVISTPSHLPKLEKGITVYNKLKLLEAKRGTKTKLYLDNQNQTYRSFLIAPVIISTVSNEDINVLLSFEEVVAISHNENYMMASYLSHDNVVETRDPEDPEWGIQKIEADSVWNLGYRGQNVVVAGQDTGYEWEHQSLKAQYAGWNQETEIVNHNYRWHDAIHEISPLHNDSIVEASNNPCGLSVNFPCDDHNHGTHTMGTMVGSDSLYQIGVAPEAKWIACRSMERGYGTLETYLECFEWFLAPTRIDGTAPKPWLAPDVINNSWACPEMEGCNSANFSILDQAVQNLTQAGIAVVASAGNSGDDCSTIITPAAIFDMSFTVGATNAVDTLADFSSRGPIIVDSTFNMKPNVTAPGVDVRSSIRNGEYRVFSGTSMAGPHVAGAIALIISANPSLKGQVETIFDILQSTAKPLTLDDHCEEDQVPNNLYGHGRINVLKAIEMALVISDVDEEVVEDSELTITPNPIGDQITLEHYYPTLLISSTQGQLVGSYTYVNVVSVSHLPTGSYVLTTVDSNAIVRSGKFIKL
;
A
#
# COMPACT_ATOMS: atom_id res chain seq x y z
N MET A 1 23.42 -26.18 66.31
CA MET A 1 22.99 -25.95 67.70
C MET A 1 21.57 -25.40 67.59
N ILE A 2 20.51 -26.25 67.61
CA ILE A 2 19.71 -26.59 68.81
C ILE A 2 19.06 -25.31 69.36
N GLN A 3 17.76 -25.10 69.45
CA GLN A 3 16.57 -25.87 69.89
C GLN A 3 15.31 -25.04 69.57
N PHE A 4 14.21 -25.55 69.03
CA PHE A 4 12.99 -26.08 69.65
C PHE A 4 12.38 -25.21 70.76
N ILE A 5 11.07 -24.92 70.58
CA ILE A 5 9.89 -25.07 71.53
C ILE A 5 8.75 -24.27 70.85
N SER A 6 7.66 -24.79 70.31
CA SER A 6 6.53 -25.57 70.80
C SER A 6 5.40 -24.75 71.48
N ILE A 7 4.22 -24.83 70.85
CA ILE A 7 2.83 -24.91 71.40
C ILE A 7 2.19 -23.63 71.95
N PHE A 8 1.08 -23.13 71.28
CA PHE A 8 -0.23 -23.08 71.98
C PHE A 8 -1.38 -23.01 71.00
N LYS A 9 -2.30 -23.97 71.06
CA LYS A 9 -3.63 -23.99 70.46
C LYS A 9 -4.61 -23.20 71.30
N TYR A 10 -5.42 -22.33 70.70
CA TYR A 10 -6.80 -22.06 71.13
C TYR A 10 -7.66 -21.70 69.90
N PRO A 11 -8.91 -22.16 69.77
CA PRO A 11 -9.83 -21.85 68.68
C PRO A 11 -10.65 -20.60 69.05
N CYS A 12 -10.67 -19.61 68.21
CA CYS A 12 -11.66 -18.55 68.29
C CYS A 12 -12.45 -18.49 66.97
N SER A 13 -13.72 -18.88 67.07
CA SER A 13 -14.70 -18.77 65.99
C SER A 13 -15.07 -17.30 65.81
N CYS A 14 -14.56 -16.68 64.76
CA CYS A 14 -15.08 -15.42 64.29
C CYS A 14 -15.77 -15.66 62.94
N LEU A 15 -17.11 -15.49 62.95
CA LEU A 15 -17.95 -15.40 61.78
C LEU A 15 -17.53 -14.18 60.95
N ALA A 16 -16.78 -14.39 59.90
CA ALA A 16 -16.49 -13.34 58.93
C ALA A 16 -17.62 -13.25 57.89
N LEU A 17 -18.38 -12.18 58.01
CA LEU A 17 -19.34 -11.78 57.00
C LEU A 17 -18.56 -11.38 55.73
N PHE A 18 -18.49 -12.25 54.74
CA PHE A 18 -17.99 -11.92 53.41
C PHE A 18 -19.05 -11.07 52.69
N THR A 19 -18.91 -9.76 52.74
CA THR A 19 -19.56 -8.86 51.76
C THR A 19 -18.88 -9.06 50.41
N LEU A 20 -19.57 -9.74 49.49
CA LEU A 20 -19.17 -9.83 48.07
C LEU A 20 -19.28 -8.42 47.49
N ILE A 21 -18.17 -7.67 47.47
CA ILE A 21 -18.07 -6.46 46.65
C ILE A 21 -17.85 -6.96 45.22
N THR A 22 -18.94 -7.01 44.46
CA THR A 22 -18.85 -7.16 43.01
C THR A 22 -18.18 -5.91 42.45
N PHE A 23 -16.86 -6.02 42.19
CA PHE A 23 -16.18 -5.09 41.28
C PHE A 23 -16.78 -5.32 39.87
N THR A 24 -17.77 -4.56 39.50
CA THR A 24 -18.03 -4.30 38.11
C THR A 24 -16.81 -3.54 37.59
N PRO A 25 -16.10 -4.03 36.56
CA PRO A 25 -15.09 -3.19 35.93
C PRO A 25 -15.81 -1.97 35.41
N LEU A 26 -15.57 -0.81 36.02
CA LEU A 26 -15.83 0.47 35.39
C LEU A 26 -14.91 0.46 34.17
N SER A 27 -15.46 0.14 33.00
CA SER A 27 -14.78 0.45 31.75
C SER A 27 -14.61 1.98 31.78
N ALA A 28 -13.40 2.43 32.02
CA ALA A 28 -13.03 3.80 31.80
C ALA A 28 -13.32 4.06 30.31
N LEU A 29 -14.43 4.72 30.02
CA LEU A 29 -14.71 5.28 28.71
C LEU A 29 -13.55 6.22 28.43
N SER A 30 -12.67 5.83 27.54
CA SER A 30 -11.62 6.67 27.02
C SER A 30 -12.30 7.90 26.42
N GLN A 31 -12.06 9.05 26.99
CA GLN A 31 -12.57 10.30 26.42
C GLN A 31 -11.95 10.43 25.01
N ALA A 32 -12.79 10.77 24.01
CA ALA A 32 -12.33 10.98 22.65
C ALA A 32 -11.18 12.01 22.64
N HIS A 33 -10.14 11.72 21.88
CA HIS A 33 -8.97 12.59 21.77
C HIS A 33 -9.22 13.70 20.75
N LEU A 34 -9.03 14.95 21.15
CA LEU A 34 -9.01 16.09 20.24
C LEU A 34 -7.55 16.49 19.99
N ASP A 35 -7.16 16.49 18.71
CA ASP A 35 -5.87 16.95 18.26
C ASP A 35 -5.61 18.40 18.73
N PRO A 36 -4.46 18.70 19.34
CA PRO A 36 -4.09 20.05 19.75
C PRO A 36 -4.19 21.09 18.63
N ILE A 37 -3.87 20.73 17.39
CA ILE A 37 -3.97 21.62 16.22
C ILE A 37 -5.42 21.99 15.95
N VAL A 38 -6.35 21.02 15.97
CA VAL A 38 -7.80 21.33 15.81
C VAL A 38 -8.27 22.25 16.90
N LYS A 39 -7.79 22.06 18.14
CA LYS A 39 -8.14 22.95 19.25
C LYS A 39 -7.65 24.38 19.06
N GLU A 40 -6.48 24.56 18.44
CA GLU A 40 -5.96 25.88 18.09
C GLU A 40 -6.79 26.50 16.95
N MET A 41 -7.06 25.73 15.88
CA MET A 41 -7.91 26.16 14.76
C MET A 41 -9.29 26.63 15.20
N MET A 42 -9.92 25.97 16.22
CA MET A 42 -11.19 26.38 16.80
C MET A 42 -11.17 27.78 17.43
N SER A 43 -10.01 28.33 17.73
CA SER A 43 -9.87 29.71 18.21
C SER A 43 -9.78 30.74 17.09
N GLU A 44 -9.47 30.32 15.88
CA GLU A 44 -9.20 31.19 14.71
C GLU A 44 -10.37 31.24 13.72
N GLY A 45 -11.25 30.24 13.74
CA GLY A 45 -12.38 30.11 12.82
C GLY A 45 -13.49 29.24 13.37
N ASP A 46 -14.56 29.07 12.60
CA ASP A 46 -15.75 28.29 13.00
C ASP A 46 -16.00 27.06 12.13
N LEU A 47 -15.36 26.93 10.96
CA LEU A 47 -15.48 25.76 10.08
C LEU A 47 -14.10 25.13 9.84
N HIS A 48 -14.00 23.82 10.07
CA HIS A 48 -12.75 23.07 10.01
C HIS A 48 -12.93 21.77 9.23
N SER A 49 -12.01 21.46 8.33
CA SER A 49 -11.90 20.14 7.73
C SER A 49 -11.23 19.20 8.72
N VAL A 50 -11.91 18.14 9.11
CA VAL A 50 -11.43 17.23 10.15
C VAL A 50 -11.56 15.76 9.76
N CYS A 51 -10.66 14.95 10.30
CA CYS A 51 -10.68 13.51 10.28
C CYS A 51 -11.29 12.98 11.58
N ILE A 52 -12.48 12.42 11.52
CA ILE A 52 -13.20 11.83 12.64
C ILE A 52 -12.90 10.35 12.66
N ARG A 53 -11.98 9.90 13.53
CA ARG A 53 -11.66 8.50 13.70
C ARG A 53 -12.73 7.82 14.57
N VAL A 54 -13.34 6.77 14.05
CA VAL A 54 -14.37 6.00 14.73
C VAL A 54 -13.86 4.66 15.23
N ALA A 55 -14.41 4.19 16.35
CA ALA A 55 -14.03 2.91 16.93
C ALA A 55 -14.33 1.75 15.96
N HIS A 56 -13.41 0.80 15.90
CA HIS A 56 -13.61 -0.47 15.24
C HIS A 56 -13.02 -1.59 16.12
N SER A 57 -13.65 -2.75 16.11
CA SER A 57 -13.27 -3.88 16.98
C SER A 57 -12.50 -4.98 16.25
N ASP A 58 -12.51 -4.99 14.91
CA ASP A 58 -12.09 -6.14 14.16
C ASP A 58 -10.80 -5.87 13.40
N VAL A 59 -9.72 -6.55 13.79
CA VAL A 59 -8.49 -6.65 13.02
C VAL A 59 -8.74 -7.64 11.87
N ILE A 60 -8.54 -7.18 10.63
CA ILE A 60 -8.60 -8.07 9.49
C ILE A 60 -7.28 -8.83 9.41
N SER A 61 -7.38 -10.16 9.43
CA SER A 61 -6.26 -11.05 9.19
C SER A 61 -6.68 -12.06 8.13
N THR A 62 -5.76 -12.34 7.22
CA THR A 62 -5.90 -13.39 6.20
C THR A 62 -4.80 -14.44 6.39
N PRO A 63 -5.10 -15.73 6.27
CA PRO A 63 -4.07 -16.77 6.31
C PRO A 63 -2.97 -16.51 5.27
N SER A 64 -1.72 -16.72 5.64
CA SER A 64 -0.58 -16.48 4.76
C SER A 64 -0.65 -17.29 3.46
N HIS A 65 -1.08 -18.54 3.53
CA HIS A 65 -1.17 -19.46 2.39
C HIS A 65 -2.27 -19.12 1.36
N LEU A 66 -3.22 -18.23 1.68
CA LEU A 66 -4.28 -17.89 0.72
C LEU A 66 -3.72 -17.21 -0.52
N PRO A 67 -4.22 -17.56 -1.73
CA PRO A 67 -3.90 -16.84 -2.95
C PRO A 67 -4.29 -15.35 -2.86
N LYS A 68 -3.55 -14.48 -3.52
CA LYS A 68 -3.82 -13.04 -3.55
C LYS A 68 -5.28 -12.70 -3.88
N LEU A 69 -5.84 -13.38 -4.87
CA LEU A 69 -7.23 -13.20 -5.30
C LEU A 69 -8.20 -13.35 -4.13
N GLU A 70 -8.02 -14.40 -3.34
CA GLU A 70 -8.88 -14.71 -2.20
C GLU A 70 -8.66 -13.73 -1.05
N LYS A 71 -7.40 -13.38 -0.76
CA LYS A 71 -7.05 -12.34 0.22
C LYS A 71 -7.75 -11.02 -0.11
N GLY A 72 -7.60 -10.52 -1.34
CA GLY A 72 -8.18 -9.25 -1.78
C GLY A 72 -9.70 -9.22 -1.66
N ILE A 73 -10.38 -10.26 -2.12
CA ILE A 73 -11.85 -10.37 -2.02
C ILE A 73 -12.30 -10.45 -0.56
N THR A 74 -11.61 -11.25 0.26
CA THR A 74 -11.93 -11.42 1.67
C THR A 74 -11.80 -10.11 2.44
N VAL A 75 -10.68 -9.41 2.27
CA VAL A 75 -10.43 -8.13 2.93
C VAL A 75 -11.46 -7.09 2.50
N TYR A 76 -11.67 -6.91 1.19
CA TYR A 76 -12.64 -5.96 0.67
C TYR A 76 -14.05 -6.20 1.23
N ASN A 77 -14.54 -7.45 1.19
CA ASN A 77 -15.88 -7.77 1.67
C ASN A 77 -16.02 -7.56 3.18
N LYS A 78 -15.02 -7.94 3.98
CA LYS A 78 -15.02 -7.69 5.42
C LYS A 78 -15.04 -6.18 5.72
N LEU A 79 -14.19 -5.41 5.05
CA LEU A 79 -14.15 -3.94 5.20
C LEU A 79 -15.49 -3.29 4.83
N LYS A 80 -16.13 -3.74 3.75
CA LYS A 80 -17.45 -3.25 3.33
C LYS A 80 -18.52 -3.50 4.39
N LEU A 81 -18.50 -4.66 5.04
CA LEU A 81 -19.43 -4.98 6.14
C LEU A 81 -19.13 -4.14 7.38
N LEU A 82 -17.87 -3.85 7.67
CA LEU A 82 -17.44 -3.02 8.79
C LEU A 82 -17.81 -1.55 8.55
N GLU A 83 -17.54 -1.02 7.36
CA GLU A 83 -17.83 0.37 7.00
C GLU A 83 -19.33 0.69 7.13
N ALA A 84 -20.20 -0.23 6.70
CA ALA A 84 -21.66 -0.08 6.84
C ALA A 84 -22.13 0.04 8.31
N LYS A 85 -21.32 -0.39 9.28
CA LYS A 85 -21.64 -0.35 10.73
C LYS A 85 -20.87 0.73 11.49
N ARG A 86 -19.71 1.16 10.96
CA ARG A 86 -18.83 2.14 11.60
C ARG A 86 -19.45 3.52 11.60
N GLY A 87 -19.32 4.24 12.73
CA GLY A 87 -19.70 5.64 12.82
C GLY A 87 -21.17 5.91 12.53
N THR A 88 -22.07 4.99 12.85
CA THR A 88 -23.48 5.11 12.50
C THR A 88 -24.12 6.34 13.14
N LYS A 89 -23.79 6.65 14.40
CA LYS A 89 -24.32 7.85 15.09
C LYS A 89 -23.70 9.12 14.50
N THR A 90 -22.39 9.07 14.20
CA THR A 90 -21.65 10.17 13.57
C THR A 90 -22.23 10.51 12.19
N LYS A 91 -22.42 9.50 11.33
CA LYS A 91 -23.03 9.68 10.00
C LYS A 91 -24.44 10.24 10.11
N LEU A 92 -25.28 9.67 10.99
CA LEU A 92 -26.64 10.15 11.22
C LEU A 92 -26.66 11.60 11.73
N TYR A 93 -25.73 11.99 12.59
CA TYR A 93 -25.60 13.36 13.07
C TYR A 93 -25.26 14.31 11.91
N LEU A 94 -24.22 13.99 11.12
CA LEU A 94 -23.81 14.79 9.96
C LEU A 94 -24.92 14.92 8.92
N ASP A 95 -25.66 13.84 8.63
CA ASP A 95 -26.84 13.85 7.76
C ASP A 95 -27.94 14.83 8.28
N ASN A 96 -28.20 14.80 9.59
CA ASN A 96 -29.21 15.70 10.21
C ASN A 96 -28.78 17.18 10.20
N GLN A 97 -27.48 17.46 10.19
CA GLN A 97 -26.90 18.79 10.04
C GLN A 97 -26.78 19.23 8.57
N ASN A 98 -27.13 18.36 7.60
CA ASN A 98 -26.92 18.55 6.16
C ASN A 98 -25.43 18.77 5.81
N GLN A 99 -24.51 18.19 6.60
CA GLN A 99 -23.08 18.23 6.32
C GLN A 99 -22.71 17.15 5.32
N THR A 100 -21.86 17.51 4.35
CA THR A 100 -21.25 16.53 3.46
C THR A 100 -20.08 15.84 4.17
N TYR A 101 -19.96 14.54 3.98
CA TYR A 101 -18.85 13.78 4.53
C TYR A 101 -18.42 12.65 3.60
N ARG A 102 -17.19 12.21 3.78
CA ARG A 102 -16.67 11.01 3.15
C ARG A 102 -16.30 9.98 4.20
N SER A 103 -16.88 8.79 4.12
CA SER A 103 -16.55 7.65 4.97
C SER A 103 -15.67 6.69 4.19
N PHE A 104 -14.51 6.32 4.75
CA PHE A 104 -13.58 5.43 4.09
C PHE A 104 -13.81 3.97 4.49
N LEU A 105 -13.77 3.10 3.49
CA LEU A 105 -13.83 1.65 3.68
C LEU A 105 -12.50 1.12 4.24
N ILE A 106 -11.38 1.61 3.70
CA ILE A 106 -10.04 1.08 3.99
C ILE A 106 -9.53 1.42 5.40
N ALA A 107 -10.05 2.48 6.02
CA ALA A 107 -9.69 2.92 7.37
C ALA A 107 -10.92 3.39 8.13
N PRO A 108 -10.93 3.33 9.48
CA PRO A 108 -12.08 3.71 10.30
C PRO A 108 -12.15 5.24 10.49
N VAL A 109 -12.30 5.98 9.42
CA VAL A 109 -12.31 7.44 9.41
C VAL A 109 -13.45 8.00 8.56
N ILE A 110 -14.01 9.11 9.04
CA ILE A 110 -14.98 9.96 8.34
C ILE A 110 -14.35 11.35 8.23
N ILE A 111 -14.29 11.91 7.03
CA ILE A 111 -13.78 13.26 6.78
C ILE A 111 -14.97 14.16 6.48
N SER A 112 -15.01 15.32 7.13
CA SER A 112 -16.09 16.32 6.97
C SER A 112 -15.60 17.71 7.36
N THR A 113 -16.21 18.74 6.77
CA THR A 113 -16.05 20.12 7.24
C THR A 113 -17.16 20.44 8.22
N VAL A 114 -16.80 20.74 9.46
CA VAL A 114 -17.72 20.88 10.59
C VAL A 114 -17.44 22.15 11.40
N SER A 115 -18.44 22.62 12.14
CA SER A 115 -18.30 23.76 13.04
C SER A 115 -17.66 23.38 14.39
N ASN A 116 -17.27 24.40 15.16
CA ASN A 116 -16.82 24.24 16.55
C ASN A 116 -17.88 23.56 17.43
N GLU A 117 -19.17 23.84 17.20
CA GLU A 117 -20.28 23.20 17.91
C GLU A 117 -20.37 21.71 17.55
N ASP A 118 -20.27 21.39 16.26
CA ASP A 118 -20.31 20.00 15.78
C ASP A 118 -19.14 19.17 16.36
N ILE A 119 -17.92 19.74 16.40
CA ILE A 119 -16.74 19.07 17.00
C ILE A 119 -17.04 18.68 18.46
N ASN A 120 -17.58 19.61 19.25
CA ASN A 120 -17.91 19.33 20.65
C ASN A 120 -19.00 18.25 20.80
N VAL A 121 -19.98 18.22 19.92
CA VAL A 121 -21.03 17.18 19.91
C VAL A 121 -20.43 15.84 19.51
N LEU A 122 -19.63 15.77 18.44
CA LEU A 122 -19.00 14.56 17.93
C LEU A 122 -18.08 13.93 18.96
N LEU A 123 -17.30 14.72 19.71
CA LEU A 123 -16.46 14.24 20.83
C LEU A 123 -17.27 13.58 21.95
N SER A 124 -18.55 13.83 22.07
CA SER A 124 -19.43 13.20 23.06
C SER A 124 -19.92 11.79 22.65
N PHE A 125 -19.69 11.38 21.40
CA PHE A 125 -20.14 10.07 20.93
C PHE A 125 -19.13 8.99 21.32
N GLU A 126 -19.59 7.92 21.95
CA GLU A 126 -18.76 6.77 22.37
C GLU A 126 -18.01 6.09 21.22
N GLU A 127 -18.56 6.20 20.00
CA GLU A 127 -17.91 5.63 18.80
C GLU A 127 -16.80 6.51 18.24
N VAL A 128 -16.70 7.79 18.64
CA VAL A 128 -15.61 8.68 18.21
C VAL A 128 -14.41 8.46 19.09
N VAL A 129 -13.28 8.10 18.51
CA VAL A 129 -12.02 7.83 19.21
C VAL A 129 -11.13 9.06 19.22
N ALA A 130 -11.07 9.77 18.10
CA ALA A 130 -10.28 10.98 17.97
C ALA A 130 -10.85 11.88 16.85
N ILE A 131 -10.58 13.17 16.96
CA ILE A 131 -10.78 14.15 15.89
C ILE A 131 -9.42 14.82 15.65
N SER A 132 -8.90 14.72 14.43
CA SER A 132 -7.67 15.36 13.97
C SER A 132 -7.97 16.24 12.75
N HIS A 133 -7.06 17.14 12.42
CA HIS A 133 -7.21 17.99 11.24
C HIS A 133 -6.99 17.21 9.94
N ASN A 134 -7.51 17.73 8.84
CA ASN A 134 -7.32 17.23 7.48
C ASN A 134 -6.64 18.33 6.66
N GLU A 135 -5.30 18.31 6.63
CA GLU A 135 -4.48 19.31 5.94
C GLU A 135 -3.71 18.71 4.76
N ASN A 136 -3.18 19.57 3.92
CA ASN A 136 -2.37 19.17 2.78
C ASN A 136 -0.96 18.75 3.21
N TYR A 137 -0.42 17.73 2.54
CA TYR A 137 0.90 17.17 2.79
C TYR A 137 1.84 17.43 1.61
N MET A 138 3.10 17.72 1.91
CA MET A 138 4.13 17.93 0.91
C MET A 138 4.77 16.62 0.48
N MET A 139 5.10 16.53 -0.80
CA MET A 139 5.94 15.47 -1.33
C MET A 139 7.34 15.53 -0.72
N ALA A 140 7.95 14.36 -0.48
CA ALA A 140 9.36 14.30 -0.09
C ALA A 140 10.22 15.08 -1.11
N SER A 141 11.03 16.02 -0.61
CA SER A 141 11.91 16.79 -1.47
C SER A 141 12.86 15.88 -2.26
N TYR A 142 13.05 16.16 -3.53
CA TYR A 142 14.03 15.49 -4.36
C TYR A 142 14.97 16.53 -4.97
N LEU A 143 16.18 16.09 -5.30
CA LEU A 143 17.16 16.93 -5.97
C LEU A 143 17.14 16.63 -7.46
N SER A 144 16.77 17.63 -8.27
CA SER A 144 16.89 17.54 -9.73
C SER A 144 18.25 18.13 -10.16
N HIS A 145 18.97 17.40 -11.00
CA HIS A 145 20.19 17.90 -11.62
C HIS A 145 19.94 18.21 -13.09
N ASP A 146 20.01 19.50 -13.43
CA ASP A 146 20.01 19.95 -14.82
C ASP A 146 21.42 19.72 -15.39
N ASN A 147 21.58 18.70 -16.21
CA ASN A 147 22.78 18.31 -16.94
C ASN A 147 23.64 17.20 -16.32
N VAL A 148 23.40 15.99 -16.73
CA VAL A 148 24.45 15.05 -17.12
C VAL A 148 23.97 14.29 -18.35
N VAL A 149 24.29 14.77 -19.52
CA VAL A 149 24.23 13.95 -20.73
C VAL A 149 25.52 13.14 -20.75
N GLU A 150 25.59 12.09 -19.95
CA GLU A 150 26.53 11.04 -20.24
C GLU A 150 26.03 10.32 -21.50
N THR A 151 26.85 10.31 -22.54
CA THR A 151 26.63 9.49 -23.74
C THR A 151 26.89 8.04 -23.36
N ARG A 152 25.86 7.34 -22.86
CA ARG A 152 25.84 5.89 -22.75
C ARG A 152 25.33 5.28 -24.05
N ASP A 153 25.73 4.03 -24.29
CA ASP A 153 25.11 3.24 -25.34
C ASP A 153 23.59 3.14 -25.02
N PRO A 154 22.71 3.50 -25.95
CA PRO A 154 21.25 3.41 -25.73
C PRO A 154 20.76 2.01 -25.36
N GLU A 155 21.50 0.96 -25.68
CA GLU A 155 21.14 -0.43 -25.39
C GLU A 155 21.51 -0.87 -23.97
N ASP A 156 22.36 -0.11 -23.24
CA ASP A 156 22.77 -0.45 -21.89
C ASP A 156 21.70 -0.05 -20.85
N PRO A 157 21.33 -0.97 -19.91
CA PRO A 157 20.48 -0.63 -18.79
C PRO A 157 21.09 0.48 -17.92
N GLU A 158 20.23 1.30 -17.30
CA GLU A 158 20.69 2.33 -16.35
C GLU A 158 21.50 1.72 -15.20
N TRP A 159 22.43 2.52 -14.66
CA TRP A 159 23.37 2.05 -13.66
C TRP A 159 22.71 1.39 -12.43
N GLY A 160 21.56 1.91 -12.02
CA GLY A 160 20.79 1.38 -10.89
C GLY A 160 20.30 -0.05 -11.14
N ILE A 161 19.86 -0.35 -12.37
CA ILE A 161 19.41 -1.67 -12.80
C ILE A 161 20.57 -2.68 -12.77
N GLN A 162 21.73 -2.31 -13.35
CA GLN A 162 22.93 -3.14 -13.32
C GLN A 162 23.44 -3.33 -11.89
N LYS A 163 23.39 -2.27 -11.07
CA LYS A 163 23.88 -2.30 -9.68
C LYS A 163 23.13 -3.31 -8.81
N ILE A 164 21.81 -3.46 -9.02
CA ILE A 164 20.98 -4.43 -8.30
C ILE A 164 20.91 -5.79 -9.00
N GLU A 165 21.61 -5.96 -10.13
CA GLU A 165 21.67 -7.19 -10.95
C GLU A 165 20.30 -7.58 -11.56
N ALA A 166 19.44 -6.61 -11.87
CA ALA A 166 18.14 -6.88 -12.50
C ALA A 166 18.27 -7.25 -13.98
N ASP A 167 19.27 -6.71 -14.69
CA ASP A 167 19.64 -7.07 -16.05
C ASP A 167 20.05 -8.55 -16.17
N SER A 168 20.73 -9.08 -15.17
CA SER A 168 21.05 -10.49 -15.08
C SER A 168 19.80 -11.37 -14.94
N VAL A 169 18.79 -10.90 -14.22
CA VAL A 169 17.50 -11.57 -14.10
C VAL A 169 16.71 -11.56 -15.42
N TRP A 170 16.83 -10.50 -16.21
CA TRP A 170 16.22 -10.46 -17.55
C TRP A 170 16.82 -11.53 -18.48
N ASN A 171 18.12 -11.83 -18.36
CA ASN A 171 18.77 -12.89 -19.10
C ASN A 171 18.29 -14.30 -18.73
N LEU A 172 17.69 -14.45 -17.51
CA LEU A 172 16.99 -15.68 -17.10
C LEU A 172 15.55 -15.76 -17.64
N GLY A 173 15.05 -14.72 -18.32
CA GLY A 173 13.71 -14.65 -18.90
C GLY A 173 12.65 -14.00 -18.00
N TYR A 174 13.02 -13.50 -16.82
CA TYR A 174 12.09 -12.86 -15.89
C TYR A 174 12.21 -11.34 -16.02
N ARG A 175 11.13 -10.70 -16.46
CA ARG A 175 11.08 -9.26 -16.77
C ARG A 175 9.86 -8.55 -16.16
N GLY A 176 9.12 -9.22 -15.24
CA GLY A 176 7.91 -8.71 -14.61
C GLY A 176 6.59 -9.15 -15.25
N GLN A 177 6.62 -10.16 -16.11
CA GLN A 177 5.43 -10.69 -16.79
C GLN A 177 4.35 -11.11 -15.79
N ASN A 178 3.07 -10.82 -16.13
CA ASN A 178 1.89 -11.16 -15.32
C ASN A 178 1.82 -10.45 -13.96
N VAL A 179 2.60 -9.40 -13.74
CA VAL A 179 2.60 -8.60 -12.51
C VAL A 179 2.06 -7.20 -12.82
N VAL A 180 1.32 -6.65 -11.87
CA VAL A 180 0.79 -5.28 -11.91
C VAL A 180 1.43 -4.48 -10.80
N VAL A 181 2.23 -3.49 -11.16
CA VAL A 181 2.75 -2.49 -10.22
C VAL A 181 1.83 -1.28 -10.17
N ALA A 182 1.86 -0.54 -9.09
CA ALA A 182 1.13 0.71 -8.96
C ALA A 182 1.96 1.79 -8.31
N GLY A 183 1.56 3.04 -8.54
CA GLY A 183 2.09 4.19 -7.83
C GLY A 183 0.97 5.17 -7.47
N GLN A 184 1.11 5.80 -6.30
CA GLN A 184 0.36 7.00 -5.96
C GLN A 184 1.34 8.16 -5.80
N ASP A 185 1.15 9.20 -6.61
CA ASP A 185 2.14 10.26 -6.80
C ASP A 185 1.48 11.50 -7.43
N THR A 186 2.26 12.37 -8.05
CA THR A 186 1.82 13.60 -8.75
C THR A 186 1.06 13.35 -10.05
N GLY A 187 0.88 12.09 -10.42
CA GLY A 187 0.30 11.66 -11.70
C GLY A 187 1.33 11.04 -12.62
N TYR A 188 0.90 10.67 -13.85
CA TYR A 188 1.71 9.84 -14.75
C TYR A 188 1.41 10.16 -16.20
N GLU A 189 2.44 10.36 -17.02
CA GLU A 189 2.29 10.53 -18.47
C GLU A 189 2.22 9.16 -19.15
N TRP A 190 1.02 8.63 -19.34
CA TRP A 190 0.83 7.28 -19.89
C TRP A 190 1.24 7.16 -21.37
N GLU A 191 1.24 8.26 -22.13
CA GLU A 191 1.67 8.28 -23.54
C GLU A 191 3.18 8.37 -23.72
N HIS A 192 3.95 8.55 -22.63
CA HIS A 192 5.40 8.54 -22.67
C HIS A 192 5.90 7.26 -23.35
N GLN A 193 6.83 7.38 -24.30
CA GLN A 193 7.30 6.26 -25.12
C GLN A 193 7.84 5.08 -24.31
N SER A 194 8.42 5.33 -23.14
CA SER A 194 8.91 4.27 -22.26
C SER A 194 7.85 3.68 -21.32
N LEU A 195 6.65 4.24 -21.23
CA LEU A 195 5.61 3.83 -20.29
C LEU A 195 4.35 3.26 -20.96
N LYS A 196 4.06 3.71 -22.21
CA LYS A 196 2.81 3.41 -22.90
C LYS A 196 2.56 1.92 -23.07
N ALA A 197 3.59 1.17 -23.46
CA ALA A 197 3.47 -0.28 -23.69
C ALA A 197 3.14 -1.06 -22.42
N GLN A 198 3.60 -0.58 -21.27
CA GLN A 198 3.39 -1.18 -19.95
C GLN A 198 2.09 -0.72 -19.28
N TYR A 199 1.46 0.36 -19.77
CA TYR A 199 0.19 0.82 -19.21
C TYR A 199 -0.90 -0.24 -19.36
N ALA A 200 -1.50 -0.69 -18.25
CA ALA A 200 -2.52 -1.74 -18.26
C ALA A 200 -3.83 -1.32 -18.97
N GLY A 201 -4.00 -0.03 -19.19
CA GLY A 201 -5.13 0.53 -19.95
C GLY A 201 -4.92 0.58 -21.45
N TRP A 202 -3.70 0.34 -21.95
CA TRP A 202 -3.36 0.37 -23.37
C TRP A 202 -3.33 -1.02 -23.97
N ASN A 203 -4.06 -1.22 -25.06
CA ASN A 203 -3.97 -2.43 -25.88
C ASN A 203 -3.20 -2.12 -27.16
N GLN A 204 -2.00 -2.67 -27.29
CA GLN A 204 -1.10 -2.42 -28.40
C GLN A 204 -1.60 -3.01 -29.74
N GLU A 205 -2.34 -4.14 -29.69
CA GLU A 205 -2.83 -4.82 -30.91
C GLU A 205 -3.98 -4.06 -31.57
N THR A 206 -4.87 -3.49 -30.75
CA THR A 206 -6.06 -2.76 -31.21
C THR A 206 -5.87 -1.25 -31.23
N GLU A 207 -4.78 -0.74 -30.65
CA GLU A 207 -4.52 0.68 -30.44
C GLU A 207 -5.65 1.40 -29.68
N ILE A 208 -6.33 0.67 -28.77
CA ILE A 208 -7.42 1.20 -27.95
C ILE A 208 -6.94 1.38 -26.51
N VAL A 209 -7.28 2.53 -25.92
CA VAL A 209 -7.06 2.81 -24.50
C VAL A 209 -8.37 2.70 -23.72
N ASN A 210 -8.28 2.10 -22.53
CA ASN A 210 -9.38 2.04 -21.56
C ASN A 210 -8.85 2.31 -20.15
N HIS A 211 -9.19 3.46 -19.61
CA HIS A 211 -8.72 3.89 -18.30
C HIS A 211 -9.50 3.28 -17.11
N ASN A 212 -10.67 2.66 -17.34
CA ASN A 212 -11.44 1.99 -16.30
C ASN A 212 -10.58 0.94 -15.57
N TYR A 213 -10.56 0.98 -14.24
CA TYR A 213 -9.77 0.08 -13.39
C TYR A 213 -8.25 0.24 -13.51
N ARG A 214 -7.79 1.30 -14.20
CA ARG A 214 -6.35 1.50 -14.48
C ARG A 214 -5.86 2.86 -14.04
N TRP A 215 -6.78 3.78 -13.84
CA TRP A 215 -6.51 5.14 -13.42
C TRP A 215 -7.54 5.62 -12.42
N HIS A 216 -7.06 6.37 -11.44
CA HIS A 216 -7.88 7.15 -10.53
C HIS A 216 -7.22 8.51 -10.25
N ASP A 217 -8.03 9.55 -10.13
CA ASP A 217 -7.61 10.88 -9.75
C ASP A 217 -8.27 11.28 -8.45
N ALA A 218 -7.48 11.35 -7.37
CA ALA A 218 -7.96 11.78 -6.06
C ALA A 218 -7.84 13.31 -5.86
N ILE A 219 -7.42 14.05 -6.90
CA ILE A 219 -7.27 15.50 -6.84
C ILE A 219 -8.56 16.16 -7.29
N HIS A 220 -9.32 16.68 -6.33
CA HIS A 220 -10.63 17.31 -6.55
C HIS A 220 -10.60 18.83 -6.36
N GLU A 221 -9.49 19.37 -5.83
CA GLU A 221 -9.30 20.81 -5.58
C GLU A 221 -7.84 21.20 -5.75
N ILE A 222 -7.59 22.50 -5.91
CA ILE A 222 -6.24 23.08 -5.93
C ILE A 222 -5.72 23.16 -4.50
N SER A 223 -4.49 22.72 -4.27
CA SER A 223 -3.87 22.83 -2.96
C SER A 223 -3.67 24.29 -2.54
N PRO A 224 -4.13 24.69 -1.36
CA PRO A 224 -3.91 26.05 -0.85
C PRO A 224 -2.47 26.33 -0.44
N LEU A 225 -1.59 25.33 -0.41
CA LEU A 225 -0.18 25.48 0.00
C LEU A 225 0.73 26.06 -1.08
N HIS A 226 0.22 26.20 -2.31
CA HIS A 226 1.00 26.80 -3.39
C HIS A 226 1.12 28.31 -3.26
N ASN A 227 2.34 28.82 -3.51
CA ASN A 227 2.65 30.25 -3.57
C ASN A 227 2.72 30.80 -5.01
N ASP A 228 2.18 30.08 -5.97
CA ASP A 228 2.18 30.46 -7.38
C ASP A 228 0.83 31.13 -7.80
N SER A 229 0.73 31.46 -9.08
CA SER A 229 -0.46 32.09 -9.65
C SER A 229 -1.57 31.11 -10.03
N ILE A 230 -1.36 29.81 -9.83
CA ILE A 230 -2.36 28.78 -10.17
C ILE A 230 -3.30 28.60 -8.97
N VAL A 231 -4.37 29.39 -8.97
CA VAL A 231 -5.38 29.39 -7.91
C VAL A 231 -6.74 28.88 -8.38
N GLU A 232 -6.87 28.60 -9.69
CA GLU A 232 -8.10 28.12 -10.30
C GLU A 232 -7.86 26.75 -10.98
N ALA A 233 -8.82 25.85 -10.86
CA ALA A 233 -8.77 24.50 -11.42
C ALA A 233 -8.46 24.47 -12.93
N SER A 234 -8.96 25.47 -13.70
CA SER A 234 -8.73 25.59 -15.13
C SER A 234 -7.28 25.87 -15.52
N ASN A 235 -6.46 26.32 -14.57
CA ASN A 235 -5.06 26.65 -14.79
C ASN A 235 -4.09 25.55 -14.33
N ASN A 236 -4.58 24.50 -13.65
CA ASN A 236 -3.75 23.33 -13.34
C ASN A 236 -3.39 22.57 -14.63
N PRO A 237 -2.12 22.15 -14.84
CA PRO A 237 -1.68 21.46 -16.05
C PRO A 237 -2.50 20.22 -16.41
N CYS A 238 -3.00 19.49 -15.40
CA CYS A 238 -3.85 18.32 -15.59
C CYS A 238 -5.35 18.64 -15.45
N GLY A 239 -5.71 19.67 -14.71
CA GLY A 239 -7.08 19.88 -14.22
C GLY A 239 -7.37 19.04 -12.97
N LEU A 240 -8.64 18.98 -12.58
CA LEU A 240 -9.12 18.25 -11.41
C LEU A 240 -10.06 17.10 -11.83
N SER A 241 -10.06 16.01 -11.06
CA SER A 241 -10.91 14.83 -11.30
C SER A 241 -10.80 14.31 -12.74
N VAL A 242 -9.57 14.18 -13.25
CA VAL A 242 -9.34 13.83 -14.65
C VAL A 242 -9.52 12.33 -14.91
N ASN A 243 -10.05 12.01 -16.07
CA ASN A 243 -10.47 10.65 -16.45
C ASN A 243 -9.37 9.83 -17.15
N PHE A 244 -8.14 10.32 -17.19
CA PHE A 244 -6.98 9.69 -17.82
C PHE A 244 -5.70 10.04 -17.06
N PRO A 245 -4.66 9.20 -17.10
CA PRO A 245 -3.41 9.50 -16.43
C PRO A 245 -2.76 10.78 -16.96
N CYS A 246 -2.46 11.69 -16.05
CA CYS A 246 -1.77 12.95 -16.31
C CYS A 246 -0.88 13.26 -15.12
N ASP A 247 0.30 13.82 -15.38
CA ASP A 247 1.25 14.27 -14.36
C ASP A 247 1.37 15.80 -14.38
N ASP A 248 1.19 16.47 -13.26
CA ASP A 248 1.30 17.92 -13.15
C ASP A 248 2.65 18.40 -12.59
N HIS A 249 3.60 17.45 -12.31
CA HIS A 249 4.86 17.78 -11.66
C HIS A 249 6.13 17.15 -12.28
N ASN A 250 6.15 15.95 -12.79
CA ASN A 250 7.22 15.08 -13.29
C ASN A 250 7.59 13.91 -12.36
N HIS A 251 7.34 14.01 -11.06
CA HIS A 251 7.85 13.07 -10.08
C HIS A 251 7.21 11.68 -10.27
N GLY A 252 5.89 11.60 -10.42
CA GLY A 252 5.22 10.31 -10.61
C GLY A 252 5.62 9.62 -11.92
N THR A 253 5.77 10.36 -13.02
CA THR A 253 6.27 9.81 -14.29
C THR A 253 7.69 9.26 -14.12
N HIS A 254 8.54 9.91 -13.31
CA HIS A 254 9.89 9.45 -13.05
C HIS A 254 9.91 8.16 -12.21
N THR A 255 9.12 8.08 -11.16
CA THR A 255 9.05 6.88 -10.31
C THR A 255 8.49 5.67 -11.06
N MET A 256 7.48 5.87 -11.91
CA MET A 256 6.94 4.79 -12.76
C MET A 256 7.95 4.33 -13.81
N GLY A 257 8.69 5.26 -14.41
CA GLY A 257 9.77 4.92 -15.33
C GLY A 257 10.82 4.01 -14.70
N THR A 258 11.20 4.30 -13.47
CA THR A 258 12.16 3.48 -12.71
C THR A 258 11.59 2.08 -12.38
N MET A 259 10.27 1.96 -12.19
CA MET A 259 9.65 0.63 -12.00
C MET A 259 9.61 -0.20 -13.29
N VAL A 260 9.14 0.37 -14.42
CA VAL A 260 8.76 -0.40 -15.61
C VAL A 260 9.21 0.19 -16.95
N GLY A 261 9.85 1.35 -16.95
CA GLY A 261 10.12 2.09 -18.18
C GLY A 261 11.12 1.39 -19.12
N SER A 262 10.75 1.31 -20.40
CA SER A 262 11.63 0.76 -21.44
C SER A 262 11.21 1.25 -22.81
N ASP A 263 12.16 1.71 -23.61
CA ASP A 263 11.95 2.01 -25.03
C ASP A 263 13.21 1.70 -25.86
N SER A 264 13.24 2.18 -27.10
CA SER A 264 14.38 1.97 -27.99
C SER A 264 15.61 2.82 -27.66
N LEU A 265 15.47 3.83 -26.77
CA LEU A 265 16.53 4.75 -26.38
C LEU A 265 17.11 4.38 -25.01
N TYR A 266 16.25 3.97 -24.07
CA TYR A 266 16.64 3.77 -22.68
C TYR A 266 15.95 2.58 -22.03
N GLN A 267 16.71 1.79 -21.29
CA GLN A 267 16.22 0.74 -20.39
C GLN A 267 16.33 1.27 -18.96
N ILE A 268 15.28 1.97 -18.50
CA ILE A 268 15.24 2.70 -17.23
C ILE A 268 14.47 1.97 -16.13
N GLY A 269 13.63 1.00 -16.48
CA GLY A 269 12.76 0.28 -15.56
C GLY A 269 13.29 -1.07 -15.16
N VAL A 270 13.18 -1.39 -13.86
CA VAL A 270 13.62 -2.67 -13.28
C VAL A 270 12.83 -3.86 -13.83
N ALA A 271 11.50 -3.71 -14.01
CA ALA A 271 10.58 -4.76 -14.47
C ALA A 271 9.87 -4.36 -15.77
N PRO A 272 10.58 -4.32 -16.92
CA PRO A 272 10.10 -3.69 -18.17
C PRO A 272 8.91 -4.39 -18.84
N GLU A 273 8.49 -5.58 -18.40
CA GLU A 273 7.31 -6.28 -18.90
C GLU A 273 6.16 -6.36 -17.88
N ALA A 274 6.35 -5.77 -16.67
CA ALA A 274 5.25 -5.58 -15.74
C ALA A 274 4.25 -4.57 -16.30
N LYS A 275 2.97 -4.73 -15.93
CA LYS A 275 1.94 -3.74 -16.24
C LYS A 275 1.80 -2.76 -15.10
N TRP A 276 1.35 -1.53 -15.39
CA TRP A 276 1.12 -0.54 -14.36
C TRP A 276 -0.29 0.04 -14.38
N ILE A 277 -0.78 0.36 -13.18
CA ILE A 277 -1.95 1.18 -12.90
C ILE A 277 -1.56 2.29 -11.94
N ALA A 278 -2.36 3.36 -11.83
CA ALA A 278 -1.94 4.48 -11.00
C ALA A 278 -3.10 5.30 -10.44
N CYS A 279 -2.78 6.03 -9.35
CA CYS A 279 -3.63 7.03 -8.74
C CYS A 279 -2.85 8.33 -8.57
N ARG A 280 -3.44 9.49 -8.96
CA ARG A 280 -2.86 10.80 -8.63
C ARG A 280 -3.37 11.22 -7.26
N SER A 281 -2.44 11.32 -6.29
CA SER A 281 -2.71 11.70 -4.90
C SER A 281 -2.16 13.06 -4.51
N MET A 282 -1.40 13.70 -5.39
CA MET A 282 -0.75 14.99 -5.14
C MET A 282 -1.02 15.98 -6.27
N GLU A 283 -1.44 17.17 -5.91
CA GLU A 283 -1.61 18.32 -6.80
C GLU A 283 -0.31 19.12 -6.81
N ARG A 284 0.44 19.02 -7.92
CA ARG A 284 1.76 19.67 -8.08
C ARG A 284 2.71 19.43 -6.88
N GLY A 285 2.70 18.22 -6.30
CA GLY A 285 3.55 17.82 -5.19
C GLY A 285 2.91 17.91 -3.80
N TYR A 286 1.67 18.37 -3.67
CA TYR A 286 0.96 18.46 -2.39
C TYR A 286 -0.23 17.51 -2.36
N GLY A 287 -0.27 16.64 -1.37
CA GLY A 287 -1.40 15.74 -1.09
C GLY A 287 -2.10 16.06 0.22
N THR A 288 -3.06 15.24 0.59
CA THR A 288 -3.74 15.27 1.88
C THR A 288 -3.92 13.86 2.42
N LEU A 289 -4.23 13.71 3.72
CA LEU A 289 -4.62 12.42 4.27
C LEU A 289 -5.76 11.80 3.44
N GLU A 290 -6.73 12.62 3.03
CA GLU A 290 -7.88 12.19 2.24
C GLU A 290 -7.46 11.63 0.87
N THR A 291 -6.60 12.34 0.12
CA THR A 291 -6.16 11.90 -1.21
C THR A 291 -5.33 10.63 -1.16
N TYR A 292 -4.51 10.44 -0.11
CA TYR A 292 -3.75 9.19 0.10
C TYR A 292 -4.66 8.02 0.44
N LEU A 293 -5.64 8.22 1.33
CA LEU A 293 -6.63 7.19 1.68
C LEU A 293 -7.49 6.81 0.48
N GLU A 294 -7.89 7.79 -0.33
CA GLU A 294 -8.67 7.57 -1.55
C GLU A 294 -7.93 6.67 -2.53
N CYS A 295 -6.64 6.94 -2.77
CA CYS A 295 -5.81 6.11 -3.61
C CYS A 295 -5.61 4.71 -3.02
N PHE A 296 -5.35 4.57 -1.71
CA PHE A 296 -5.23 3.26 -1.07
C PHE A 296 -6.53 2.45 -1.15
N GLU A 297 -7.68 3.10 -0.95
CA GLU A 297 -8.98 2.45 -1.10
C GLU A 297 -9.23 2.00 -2.54
N TRP A 298 -8.89 2.83 -3.52
CA TRP A 298 -9.00 2.48 -4.92
C TRP A 298 -8.07 1.32 -5.30
N PHE A 299 -6.83 1.27 -4.80
CA PHE A 299 -5.92 0.14 -5.05
C PHE A 299 -6.42 -1.16 -4.43
N LEU A 300 -7.12 -1.12 -3.30
CA LEU A 300 -7.73 -2.31 -2.73
C LEU A 300 -8.79 -2.92 -3.66
N ALA A 301 -9.56 -2.08 -4.33
CA ALA A 301 -10.64 -2.51 -5.23
C ALA A 301 -10.84 -1.51 -6.38
N PRO A 302 -9.98 -1.53 -7.41
CA PRO A 302 -10.08 -0.60 -8.53
C PRO A 302 -11.49 -0.52 -9.11
N THR A 303 -11.93 0.69 -9.44
CA THR A 303 -13.26 1.00 -9.96
C THR A 303 -13.20 1.44 -11.43
N ARG A 304 -14.35 1.59 -12.04
CA ARG A 304 -14.47 2.39 -13.25
C ARG A 304 -14.12 3.85 -12.96
N ILE A 305 -13.87 4.64 -14.00
CA ILE A 305 -13.61 6.08 -13.88
C ILE A 305 -14.75 6.83 -13.18
N ASP A 306 -15.99 6.36 -13.29
CA ASP A 306 -17.16 6.93 -12.61
C ASP A 306 -17.30 6.49 -11.13
N GLY A 307 -16.28 5.83 -10.57
CA GLY A 307 -16.28 5.33 -9.18
C GLY A 307 -17.11 4.06 -8.96
N THR A 308 -17.75 3.51 -10.00
CA THR A 308 -18.63 2.35 -9.87
C THR A 308 -17.93 1.01 -10.08
N ALA A 309 -18.61 -0.09 -9.72
CA ALA A 309 -18.22 -1.47 -9.98
C ALA A 309 -16.80 -1.83 -9.48
N PRO A 310 -16.52 -1.71 -8.17
CA PRO A 310 -15.22 -2.06 -7.59
C PRO A 310 -14.85 -3.52 -7.85
N LYS A 311 -13.57 -3.78 -8.17
CA LYS A 311 -13.05 -5.10 -8.51
C LYS A 311 -11.77 -5.42 -7.73
N PRO A 312 -11.86 -6.01 -6.52
CA PRO A 312 -10.70 -6.36 -5.70
C PRO A 312 -9.68 -7.27 -6.42
N TRP A 313 -10.14 -8.09 -7.38
CA TRP A 313 -9.26 -8.96 -8.16
C TRP A 313 -8.41 -8.25 -9.22
N LEU A 314 -8.63 -6.95 -9.42
CA LEU A 314 -7.79 -6.11 -10.28
C LEU A 314 -6.80 -5.26 -9.49
N ALA A 315 -6.71 -5.47 -8.18
CA ALA A 315 -5.75 -4.82 -7.29
C ALA A 315 -4.30 -5.08 -7.72
N PRO A 316 -3.39 -4.10 -7.60
CA PRO A 316 -1.98 -4.26 -7.95
C PRO A 316 -1.27 -5.26 -7.03
N ASP A 317 -0.11 -5.74 -7.45
CA ASP A 317 0.72 -6.64 -6.65
C ASP A 317 1.62 -5.88 -5.68
N VAL A 318 2.04 -4.69 -6.08
CA VAL A 318 2.87 -3.78 -5.29
C VAL A 318 2.49 -2.33 -5.58
N ILE A 319 2.55 -1.49 -4.55
CA ILE A 319 2.33 -0.04 -4.62
C ILE A 319 3.63 0.64 -4.18
N ASN A 320 4.13 1.56 -5.01
CA ASN A 320 5.23 2.46 -4.65
C ASN A 320 4.68 3.77 -4.08
N ASN A 321 5.21 4.19 -2.94
CA ASN A 321 4.85 5.42 -2.23
C ASN A 321 6.12 6.24 -2.03
N SER A 322 6.32 7.22 -2.92
CA SER A 322 7.48 8.10 -2.91
C SER A 322 7.13 9.49 -2.38
N TRP A 323 6.45 9.54 -1.25
CA TRP A 323 6.03 10.77 -0.58
C TRP A 323 6.39 10.73 0.91
N ALA A 324 6.47 11.89 1.51
CA ALA A 324 6.71 12.09 2.92
C ALA A 324 5.80 13.20 3.44
N CYS A 325 5.49 13.16 4.71
CA CYS A 325 4.65 14.15 5.37
C CYS A 325 5.33 14.61 6.67
N PRO A 326 6.09 15.72 6.65
CA PRO A 326 6.69 16.26 7.86
C PRO A 326 5.65 16.87 8.80
N GLU A 327 5.98 16.93 10.09
CA GLU A 327 5.10 17.46 11.15
C GLU A 327 4.65 18.91 10.89
N MET A 328 5.50 19.72 10.26
CA MET A 328 5.19 21.11 9.89
C MET A 328 4.04 21.24 8.89
N GLU A 329 3.58 20.14 8.30
CA GLU A 329 2.60 20.08 7.22
C GLU A 329 1.38 19.23 7.58
N GLY A 330 1.11 19.09 8.86
CA GLY A 330 -0.11 18.48 9.37
C GLY A 330 -0.02 16.99 9.71
N CYS A 331 1.05 16.27 9.39
CA CYS A 331 1.23 14.90 9.85
C CYS A 331 1.72 14.83 11.28
N ASN A 332 0.94 14.21 12.12
CA ASN A 332 1.29 14.00 13.52
C ASN A 332 0.79 12.65 14.04
N SER A 333 1.20 12.31 15.25
CA SER A 333 0.84 11.03 15.87
C SER A 333 -0.68 10.80 16.03
N ALA A 334 -1.52 11.85 15.93
CA ALA A 334 -2.97 11.71 16.05
C ALA A 334 -3.60 11.08 14.80
N ASN A 335 -2.99 11.28 13.61
CA ASN A 335 -3.52 10.76 12.35
C ASN A 335 -2.71 9.61 11.73
N PHE A 336 -1.48 9.32 12.18
CA PHE A 336 -0.67 8.20 11.68
C PHE A 336 -1.42 6.86 11.70
N SER A 337 -2.17 6.58 12.75
CA SER A 337 -2.92 5.32 12.88
C SER A 337 -3.99 5.11 11.81
N ILE A 338 -4.44 6.16 11.12
CA ILE A 338 -5.40 6.07 10.03
C ILE A 338 -4.73 5.48 8.79
N LEU A 339 -3.57 6.02 8.41
CA LEU A 339 -2.78 5.51 7.27
C LEU A 339 -2.18 4.13 7.57
N ASP A 340 -1.74 3.88 8.80
CA ASP A 340 -1.23 2.58 9.22
C ASP A 340 -2.29 1.48 9.04
N GLN A 341 -3.54 1.74 9.45
CA GLN A 341 -4.64 0.80 9.24
C GLN A 341 -4.90 0.54 7.75
N ALA A 342 -4.78 1.55 6.89
CA ALA A 342 -4.93 1.38 5.45
C ALA A 342 -3.81 0.49 4.88
N VAL A 343 -2.55 0.72 5.28
CA VAL A 343 -1.40 -0.11 4.88
C VAL A 343 -1.56 -1.56 5.36
N GLN A 344 -1.96 -1.77 6.62
CA GLN A 344 -2.25 -3.11 7.15
C GLN A 344 -3.31 -3.82 6.31
N ASN A 345 -4.40 -3.16 5.97
CA ASN A 345 -5.47 -3.76 5.16
C ASN A 345 -5.01 -4.09 3.73
N LEU A 346 -4.17 -3.26 3.11
CA LEU A 346 -3.55 -3.56 1.80
C LEU A 346 -2.64 -4.79 1.88
N THR A 347 -1.79 -4.87 2.90
CA THR A 347 -0.90 -6.01 3.11
C THR A 347 -1.69 -7.30 3.35
N GLN A 348 -2.76 -7.24 4.15
CA GLN A 348 -3.68 -8.36 4.35
C GLN A 348 -4.43 -8.75 3.07
N ALA A 349 -4.64 -7.84 2.13
CA ALA A 349 -5.16 -8.12 0.80
C ALA A 349 -4.12 -8.71 -0.16
N GLY A 350 -2.87 -8.90 0.29
CA GLY A 350 -1.77 -9.43 -0.51
C GLY A 350 -1.14 -8.40 -1.44
N ILE A 351 -1.17 -7.12 -1.07
CA ILE A 351 -0.58 -6.01 -1.83
C ILE A 351 0.65 -5.52 -1.05
N ALA A 352 1.83 -5.60 -1.66
CA ALA A 352 3.05 -5.07 -1.05
C ALA A 352 3.05 -3.53 -1.09
N VAL A 353 3.38 -2.90 0.03
CA VAL A 353 3.49 -1.44 0.15
C VAL A 353 4.95 -1.06 0.33
N VAL A 354 5.54 -0.45 -0.68
CA VAL A 354 6.91 0.09 -0.65
C VAL A 354 6.85 1.57 -0.34
N ALA A 355 7.69 2.04 0.58
CA ALA A 355 7.75 3.44 0.98
C ALA A 355 9.20 3.97 0.96
N SER A 356 9.38 5.18 0.44
CA SER A 356 10.66 5.87 0.52
C SER A 356 10.94 6.34 1.95
N ALA A 357 12.18 6.19 2.43
CA ALA A 357 12.55 6.47 3.82
C ALA A 357 12.44 7.97 4.19
N GLY A 358 12.45 8.86 3.19
CA GLY A 358 12.52 10.31 3.38
C GLY A 358 13.90 10.87 3.06
N ASN A 359 13.97 12.20 2.89
CA ASN A 359 15.18 12.92 2.49
C ASN A 359 15.55 14.01 3.54
N SER A 360 15.35 13.69 4.82
CA SER A 360 15.53 14.62 5.94
C SER A 360 16.95 14.60 6.53
N GLY A 361 17.87 13.93 5.85
CA GLY A 361 19.29 14.07 6.11
C GLY A 361 19.89 13.04 7.06
N ASP A 362 21.09 13.40 7.51
CA ASP A 362 22.10 12.54 8.07
C ASP A 362 22.04 12.37 9.61
N ASP A 363 21.12 13.01 10.27
CA ASP A 363 20.86 12.76 11.69
C ASP A 363 20.14 11.42 11.93
N CYS A 364 20.27 10.86 13.13
CA CYS A 364 19.55 9.66 13.53
C CYS A 364 18.05 9.94 13.70
N SER A 365 17.22 8.92 13.51
CA SER A 365 15.76 8.98 13.73
C SER A 365 15.06 10.05 12.87
N THR A 366 15.51 10.21 11.64
CA THR A 366 14.92 11.11 10.64
C THR A 366 13.89 10.46 9.73
N ILE A 367 13.63 9.15 9.87
CA ILE A 367 12.46 8.48 9.29
C ILE A 367 11.28 8.75 10.22
N ILE A 368 10.50 9.79 9.92
CA ILE A 368 9.46 10.32 10.82
C ILE A 368 8.08 10.42 10.19
N THR A 369 7.92 9.97 8.95
CA THR A 369 6.70 10.22 8.17
C THR A 369 6.00 8.94 7.73
N PRO A 370 4.66 8.93 7.64
CA PRO A 370 3.92 7.93 6.86
C PRO A 370 4.36 7.95 5.38
N ALA A 371 4.37 6.82 4.65
CA ALA A 371 4.10 5.46 5.14
C ALA A 371 5.38 4.74 5.62
N ALA A 372 6.55 5.42 5.62
CA ALA A 372 7.86 4.84 5.92
C ALA A 372 7.98 4.28 7.35
N ILE A 373 7.29 4.90 8.31
CA ILE A 373 7.34 4.51 9.73
C ILE A 373 6.59 3.22 10.06
N PHE A 374 5.69 2.74 9.19
CA PHE A 374 4.82 1.62 9.51
C PHE A 374 5.51 0.27 9.37
N ASP A 375 5.18 -0.67 10.26
CA ASP A 375 5.75 -2.02 10.27
C ASP A 375 5.47 -2.78 8.98
N MET A 376 4.25 -2.66 8.45
CA MET A 376 3.82 -3.34 7.24
C MET A 376 4.28 -2.68 5.94
N SER A 377 4.91 -1.51 5.99
CA SER A 377 5.56 -0.88 4.84
C SER A 377 6.99 -1.38 4.68
N PHE A 378 7.41 -1.62 3.44
CA PHE A 378 8.80 -1.91 3.11
C PHE A 378 9.55 -0.62 2.79
N THR A 379 10.30 -0.12 3.77
CA THR A 379 10.94 1.19 3.74
C THR A 379 12.32 1.13 3.12
N VAL A 380 12.61 2.06 2.19
CA VAL A 380 13.79 2.03 1.32
C VAL A 380 14.61 3.30 1.46
N GLY A 381 15.87 3.16 1.90
CA GLY A 381 16.90 4.19 1.88
C GLY A 381 17.62 4.29 0.54
N ALA A 382 18.39 5.36 0.33
CA ALA A 382 19.05 5.67 -0.93
C ALA A 382 20.58 5.49 -0.88
N THR A 383 21.15 4.82 -1.89
CA THR A 383 22.60 4.72 -2.12
C THR A 383 22.98 5.24 -3.50
N ASN A 384 24.26 5.62 -3.64
CA ASN A 384 24.88 5.96 -4.91
C ASN A 384 25.49 4.73 -5.62
N ALA A 385 26.12 4.97 -6.78
CA ALA A 385 26.70 3.92 -7.61
C ALA A 385 27.86 3.13 -6.96
N VAL A 386 28.47 3.65 -5.90
CA VAL A 386 29.54 2.96 -5.16
C VAL A 386 29.08 2.40 -3.80
N ASP A 387 27.77 2.29 -3.59
CA ASP A 387 27.13 1.78 -2.36
C ASP A 387 27.30 2.71 -1.14
N THR A 388 27.65 4.00 -1.33
CA THR A 388 27.64 4.98 -0.24
C THR A 388 26.21 5.42 0.04
N LEU A 389 25.84 5.47 1.33
CA LEU A 389 24.55 6.04 1.74
C LEU A 389 24.49 7.51 1.31
N ALA A 390 23.37 7.90 0.73
CA ALA A 390 23.18 9.31 0.35
C ALA A 390 23.01 10.18 1.62
N ASP A 391 23.66 11.34 1.66
CA ASP A 391 23.62 12.24 2.83
C ASP A 391 22.19 12.67 3.18
N PHE A 392 21.32 12.79 2.16
CA PHE A 392 19.93 13.14 2.36
C PHE A 392 19.07 11.96 2.86
N SER A 393 19.51 10.70 2.70
CA SER A 393 18.69 9.53 3.06
C SER A 393 18.37 9.51 4.55
N SER A 394 17.09 9.56 4.88
CA SER A 394 16.64 9.48 6.27
C SER A 394 17.03 8.14 6.92
N ARG A 395 17.29 8.17 8.22
CA ARG A 395 17.85 7.10 9.03
C ARG A 395 16.93 6.74 10.20
N GLY A 396 16.99 5.49 10.62
CA GLY A 396 16.33 5.02 11.83
C GLY A 396 17.07 5.35 13.12
N PRO A 397 16.63 4.78 14.26
CA PRO A 397 15.40 4.02 14.44
C PRO A 397 14.13 4.90 14.41
N ILE A 398 12.95 4.29 14.27
CA ILE A 398 11.68 5.01 14.39
C ILE A 398 11.43 5.36 15.86
N ILE A 399 11.19 6.65 16.14
CA ILE A 399 10.91 7.12 17.50
C ILE A 399 9.56 7.82 17.64
N VAL A 400 8.96 8.25 16.53
CA VAL A 400 7.74 9.08 16.52
C VAL A 400 6.50 8.35 17.05
N ASP A 401 6.48 7.02 16.99
CA ASP A 401 5.44 6.14 17.52
C ASP A 401 5.87 5.39 18.79
N SER A 402 7.07 5.69 19.30
CA SER A 402 7.69 5.06 20.46
C SER A 402 7.97 3.56 20.33
N THR A 403 8.00 3.01 19.11
CA THR A 403 8.29 1.58 18.87
C THR A 403 9.77 1.27 18.87
N PHE A 404 10.62 2.23 18.53
CA PHE A 404 12.06 2.07 18.32
C PHE A 404 12.39 1.03 17.24
N ASN A 405 11.50 0.84 16.28
CA ASN A 405 11.69 -0.11 15.19
C ASN A 405 12.83 0.31 14.28
N MET A 406 13.62 -0.71 13.86
CA MET A 406 14.70 -0.49 12.93
C MET A 406 14.14 -0.25 11.51
N LYS A 407 14.52 0.84 10.92
CA LYS A 407 14.30 1.22 9.52
C LYS A 407 15.55 1.95 9.00
N PRO A 408 15.77 1.97 7.64
CA PRO A 408 14.97 1.35 6.59
C PRO A 408 15.07 -0.18 6.61
N ASN A 409 14.22 -0.88 5.82
CA ASN A 409 14.35 -2.33 5.65
C ASN A 409 15.58 -2.68 4.80
N VAL A 410 15.76 -1.94 3.72
CA VAL A 410 16.88 -2.07 2.77
C VAL A 410 17.24 -0.72 2.17
N THR A 411 18.31 -0.67 1.39
CA THR A 411 18.63 0.44 0.50
C THR A 411 18.60 0.02 -0.97
N ALA A 412 18.47 1.01 -1.86
CA ALA A 412 18.50 0.81 -3.30
C ALA A 412 19.13 2.05 -4.00
N PRO A 413 19.44 1.97 -5.32
CA PRO A 413 19.93 3.11 -6.09
C PRO A 413 18.99 4.31 -6.01
N GLY A 414 19.47 5.44 -5.49
CA GLY A 414 18.66 6.64 -5.28
C GLY A 414 19.37 7.95 -5.60
N VAL A 415 20.63 7.91 -6.08
CA VAL A 415 21.41 9.10 -6.45
C VAL A 415 21.68 9.09 -7.94
N ASP A 416 21.41 10.20 -8.62
CA ASP A 416 21.61 10.36 -10.07
C ASP A 416 20.93 9.28 -10.92
N VAL A 417 19.67 9.01 -10.60
CA VAL A 417 18.83 8.03 -11.31
C VAL A 417 18.16 8.71 -12.51
N ARG A 418 18.47 8.27 -13.74
CA ARG A 418 17.77 8.70 -14.93
C ARG A 418 16.46 7.94 -15.09
N SER A 419 15.38 8.68 -15.38
CA SER A 419 14.08 8.09 -15.70
C SER A 419 13.24 9.05 -16.57
N SER A 420 12.04 8.60 -16.96
CA SER A 420 11.09 9.38 -17.75
C SER A 420 10.50 10.54 -16.95
N ILE A 421 10.25 11.66 -17.63
CA ILE A 421 9.48 12.79 -17.12
C ILE A 421 8.45 13.22 -18.15
N ARG A 422 7.60 14.19 -17.82
CA ARG A 422 6.59 14.71 -18.76
C ARG A 422 7.18 15.15 -20.10
N ASN A 423 6.31 15.24 -21.08
CA ASN A 423 6.59 15.69 -22.46
C ASN A 423 7.52 14.74 -23.24
N GLY A 424 7.54 13.47 -22.88
CA GLY A 424 8.38 12.46 -23.54
C GLY A 424 9.88 12.63 -23.25
N GLU A 425 10.22 13.36 -22.21
CA GLU A 425 11.61 13.66 -21.83
C GLU A 425 12.15 12.69 -20.78
N TYR A 426 13.48 12.73 -20.56
CA TYR A 426 14.19 11.99 -19.51
C TYR A 426 15.01 12.96 -18.67
N ARG A 427 15.05 12.70 -17.35
CA ARG A 427 15.83 13.52 -16.43
C ARG A 427 16.45 12.68 -15.31
N VAL A 428 17.53 13.20 -14.74
CA VAL A 428 18.23 12.60 -13.61
C VAL A 428 17.73 13.24 -12.32
N PHE A 429 17.22 12.41 -11.40
CA PHE A 429 16.78 12.81 -10.06
C PHE A 429 17.54 12.04 -8.98
N SER A 430 17.66 12.65 -7.79
CA SER A 430 18.21 12.01 -6.59
C SER A 430 17.22 12.13 -5.44
N GLY A 431 17.01 11.04 -4.70
CA GLY A 431 16.09 10.96 -3.58
C GLY A 431 15.80 9.50 -3.19
N THR A 432 15.32 9.26 -1.99
CA THR A 432 14.75 7.96 -1.61
C THR A 432 13.53 7.63 -2.46
N SER A 433 12.88 8.65 -3.03
CA SER A 433 11.82 8.54 -4.04
C SER A 433 12.26 7.79 -5.31
N MET A 434 13.56 7.77 -5.64
CA MET A 434 14.12 7.01 -6.76
C MET A 434 14.57 5.62 -6.33
N ALA A 435 14.87 5.43 -5.03
CA ALA A 435 15.25 4.13 -4.47
C ALA A 435 14.04 3.18 -4.31
N GLY A 436 12.92 3.67 -3.79
CA GLY A 436 11.68 2.90 -3.61
C GLY A 436 11.22 2.17 -4.88
N PRO A 437 11.13 2.85 -6.05
CA PRO A 437 10.72 2.23 -7.31
C PRO A 437 11.61 1.05 -7.76
N HIS A 438 12.92 1.07 -7.45
CA HIS A 438 13.80 -0.08 -7.72
C HIS A 438 13.34 -1.32 -6.94
N VAL A 439 12.92 -1.13 -5.69
CA VAL A 439 12.40 -2.24 -4.86
C VAL A 439 11.03 -2.69 -5.35
N ALA A 440 10.13 -1.79 -5.73
CA ALA A 440 8.84 -2.16 -6.29
C ALA A 440 8.99 -2.97 -7.59
N GLY A 441 9.93 -2.58 -8.45
CA GLY A 441 10.31 -3.35 -9.64
C GLY A 441 10.94 -4.71 -9.30
N ALA A 442 11.78 -4.79 -8.26
CA ALA A 442 12.37 -6.05 -7.79
C ALA A 442 11.28 -7.03 -7.28
N ILE A 443 10.29 -6.54 -6.55
CA ILE A 443 9.11 -7.33 -6.14
C ILE A 443 8.39 -7.90 -7.38
N ALA A 444 8.22 -7.09 -8.42
CA ALA A 444 7.60 -7.56 -9.66
C ALA A 444 8.43 -8.66 -10.35
N LEU A 445 9.77 -8.58 -10.34
CA LEU A 445 10.64 -9.63 -10.85
C LEU A 445 10.53 -10.92 -10.02
N ILE A 446 10.50 -10.83 -8.67
CA ILE A 446 10.34 -11.98 -7.77
C ILE A 446 9.02 -12.71 -8.06
N ILE A 447 7.91 -11.97 -8.15
CA ILE A 447 6.59 -12.57 -8.46
C ILE A 447 6.57 -13.16 -9.88
N SER A 448 7.23 -12.52 -10.84
CA SER A 448 7.34 -13.04 -12.22
C SER A 448 8.12 -14.36 -12.28
N ALA A 449 9.16 -14.50 -11.47
CA ALA A 449 9.99 -15.71 -11.39
C ALA A 449 9.28 -16.84 -10.63
N ASN A 450 8.58 -16.51 -9.56
CA ASN A 450 7.79 -17.47 -8.80
C ASN A 450 6.36 -16.95 -8.54
N PRO A 451 5.39 -17.27 -9.42
CA PRO A 451 4.01 -16.81 -9.29
C PRO A 451 3.28 -17.29 -8.01
N SER A 452 3.76 -18.32 -7.33
CA SER A 452 3.18 -18.76 -6.05
C SER A 452 3.38 -17.74 -4.92
N LEU A 453 4.40 -16.88 -5.05
CA LEU A 453 4.66 -15.77 -4.12
C LEU A 453 3.70 -14.58 -4.30
N LYS A 454 2.85 -14.59 -5.32
CA LYS A 454 1.88 -13.53 -5.53
C LYS A 454 0.90 -13.42 -4.35
N GLY A 455 0.96 -12.27 -3.64
CA GLY A 455 0.19 -12.04 -2.42
C GLY A 455 0.86 -12.55 -1.12
N GLN A 456 2.06 -13.14 -1.20
CA GLN A 456 2.84 -13.58 -0.05
C GLN A 456 3.80 -12.46 0.38
N VAL A 457 3.24 -11.34 0.86
CA VAL A 457 3.97 -10.08 1.07
C VAL A 457 5.14 -10.25 2.04
N GLU A 458 4.91 -10.87 3.20
CA GLU A 458 5.93 -11.11 4.22
C GLU A 458 7.09 -11.95 3.65
N THR A 459 6.78 -13.04 2.96
CA THR A 459 7.80 -13.90 2.34
C THR A 459 8.64 -13.14 1.31
N ILE A 460 8.02 -12.26 0.50
CA ILE A 460 8.73 -11.43 -0.47
C ILE A 460 9.67 -10.44 0.26
N PHE A 461 9.22 -9.83 1.34
CA PHE A 461 10.02 -8.92 2.15
C PHE A 461 11.21 -9.65 2.79
N ASP A 462 11.00 -10.85 3.34
CA ASP A 462 12.06 -11.70 3.90
C ASP A 462 13.10 -12.10 2.84
N ILE A 463 12.67 -12.43 1.62
CA ILE A 463 13.57 -12.70 0.50
C ILE A 463 14.46 -11.49 0.22
N LEU A 464 13.87 -10.30 0.07
CA LEU A 464 14.62 -9.08 -0.23
C LEU A 464 15.62 -8.72 0.88
N GLN A 465 15.23 -8.87 2.14
CA GLN A 465 16.07 -8.57 3.30
C GLN A 465 17.24 -9.59 3.42
N SER A 466 16.92 -10.88 3.34
CA SER A 466 17.91 -11.95 3.54
C SER A 466 18.93 -12.07 2.39
N THR A 467 18.58 -11.58 1.19
CA THR A 467 19.45 -11.62 0.01
C THR A 467 20.13 -10.29 -0.30
N ALA A 468 19.86 -9.25 0.48
CA ALA A 468 20.50 -7.95 0.34
C ALA A 468 22.02 -8.05 0.51
N LYS A 469 22.77 -7.23 -0.23
CA LYS A 469 24.21 -7.09 -0.02
C LYS A 469 24.43 -6.32 1.28
N PRO A 470 25.03 -6.95 2.31
CA PRO A 470 25.29 -6.27 3.58
C PRO A 470 26.15 -5.01 3.38
N LEU A 471 25.75 -3.92 4.00
CA LEU A 471 26.48 -2.66 4.00
C LEU A 471 26.50 -2.09 5.42
N THR A 472 27.66 -1.56 5.81
CA THR A 472 27.90 -0.92 7.10
C THR A 472 28.59 0.42 6.91
N LEU A 473 28.42 1.30 7.86
CA LEU A 473 29.12 2.56 7.95
C LEU A 473 29.36 2.84 9.44
N ASP A 474 30.60 3.16 9.82
CA ASP A 474 30.87 3.66 11.17
C ASP A 474 30.32 5.08 11.29
N ASP A 475 29.15 5.20 11.90
CA ASP A 475 28.38 6.43 12.01
C ASP A 475 27.78 6.54 13.41
N HIS A 476 27.49 7.76 13.85
CA HIS A 476 26.94 8.04 15.18
C HIS A 476 25.53 7.46 15.44
N CYS A 477 24.86 6.97 14.39
CA CYS A 477 23.52 6.38 14.49
C CYS A 477 23.51 4.89 14.77
N GLU A 478 24.64 4.17 14.59
CA GLU A 478 24.66 2.71 14.70
C GLU A 478 26.09 2.18 14.87
N GLU A 479 26.20 1.01 15.49
CA GLU A 479 27.42 0.23 15.49
C GLU A 479 27.58 -0.50 14.14
N ASP A 480 28.82 -0.91 13.80
CA ASP A 480 29.17 -1.61 12.56
C ASP A 480 28.60 -3.05 12.51
N GLN A 481 27.30 -3.16 12.37
CA GLN A 481 26.55 -4.43 12.27
C GLN A 481 25.49 -4.40 11.17
N VAL A 482 24.95 -5.57 10.81
CA VAL A 482 23.83 -5.73 9.87
C VAL A 482 22.82 -6.68 10.52
N PRO A 483 21.53 -6.35 10.48
CA PRO A 483 20.92 -5.12 9.94
C PRO A 483 21.19 -3.90 10.82
N ASN A 484 21.08 -2.68 10.25
CA ASN A 484 21.34 -1.40 10.94
C ASN A 484 20.38 -0.28 10.51
N ASN A 485 20.38 0.82 11.25
CA ASN A 485 19.48 1.97 11.04
C ASN A 485 19.84 2.87 9.83
N LEU A 486 20.94 2.57 9.12
CA LEU A 486 21.45 3.31 7.98
C LEU A 486 21.05 2.64 6.66
N TYR A 487 21.37 1.37 6.54
CA TYR A 487 21.20 0.55 5.33
C TYR A 487 20.14 -0.54 5.47
N GLY A 488 19.56 -0.73 6.67
CA GLY A 488 18.75 -1.91 6.97
C GLY A 488 19.56 -3.19 6.81
N HIS A 489 19.04 -4.14 6.04
CA HIS A 489 19.74 -5.37 5.68
C HIS A 489 20.83 -5.16 4.60
N GLY A 490 20.94 -3.95 4.03
CA GLY A 490 21.89 -3.60 2.98
C GLY A 490 21.21 -3.20 1.67
N ARG A 491 22.00 -3.13 0.57
CA ARG A 491 21.47 -2.85 -0.76
C ARG A 491 20.86 -4.10 -1.38
N ILE A 492 19.65 -3.98 -1.94
CA ILE A 492 18.98 -5.11 -2.62
C ILE A 492 19.88 -5.75 -3.70
N ASN A 493 19.79 -7.08 -3.81
CA ASN A 493 20.38 -7.86 -4.90
C ASN A 493 19.29 -8.73 -5.52
N VAL A 494 18.82 -8.34 -6.69
CA VAL A 494 17.65 -8.96 -7.31
C VAL A 494 17.96 -10.36 -7.84
N LEU A 495 19.17 -10.58 -8.36
CA LEU A 495 19.56 -11.92 -8.83
C LEU A 495 19.52 -12.94 -7.68
N LYS A 496 20.11 -12.61 -6.53
CA LYS A 496 20.05 -13.50 -5.34
C LYS A 496 18.62 -13.67 -4.82
N ALA A 497 17.80 -12.61 -4.89
CA ALA A 497 16.39 -12.71 -4.51
C ALA A 497 15.63 -13.68 -5.42
N ILE A 498 15.89 -13.67 -6.73
CA ILE A 498 15.30 -14.62 -7.67
C ILE A 498 15.82 -16.04 -7.43
N GLU A 499 17.13 -16.22 -7.21
CA GLU A 499 17.69 -17.53 -6.86
C GLU A 499 17.00 -18.12 -5.63
N MET A 500 16.79 -17.33 -4.59
CA MET A 500 16.06 -17.75 -3.38
C MET A 500 14.58 -18.03 -3.66
N ALA A 501 13.90 -17.17 -4.41
CA ALA A 501 12.49 -17.33 -4.74
C ALA A 501 12.20 -18.62 -5.53
N LEU A 502 13.13 -19.03 -6.41
CA LEU A 502 12.98 -20.25 -7.21
C LEU A 502 13.16 -21.55 -6.42
N VAL A 503 13.84 -21.51 -5.26
CA VAL A 503 13.98 -22.69 -4.38
C VAL A 503 12.88 -22.80 -3.33
N ILE A 504 12.07 -21.75 -3.15
CA ILE A 504 10.86 -21.82 -2.34
C ILE A 504 9.84 -22.63 -3.15
N SER A 505 9.84 -23.94 -2.92
CA SER A 505 8.79 -24.82 -3.46
C SER A 505 7.46 -24.45 -2.81
N ASP A 506 6.36 -24.69 -3.52
CA ASP A 506 5.04 -24.74 -2.89
C ASP A 506 5.18 -25.67 -1.68
N VAL A 507 5.09 -25.10 -0.49
CA VAL A 507 5.01 -25.91 0.73
C VAL A 507 3.77 -26.76 0.55
N ASP A 508 3.89 -28.09 0.71
CA ASP A 508 2.78 -29.02 0.67
C ASP A 508 1.60 -28.39 1.42
N GLU A 509 0.54 -28.07 0.69
CA GLU A 509 -0.71 -27.57 1.27
C GLU A 509 -1.16 -28.60 2.31
N GLU A 510 -0.96 -28.32 3.60
CA GLU A 510 -1.82 -28.94 4.62
C GLU A 510 -3.23 -28.45 4.31
N VAL A 511 -3.99 -29.27 3.61
CA VAL A 511 -5.39 -29.05 3.24
C VAL A 511 -6.17 -28.82 4.52
N VAL A 512 -6.51 -27.56 4.79
CA VAL A 512 -7.54 -27.23 5.77
C VAL A 512 -8.88 -27.62 5.13
N GLU A 513 -9.45 -28.73 5.57
CA GLU A 513 -10.60 -29.43 4.96
C GLU A 513 -11.91 -28.62 4.85
N ASP A 514 -11.98 -27.37 5.29
CA ASP A 514 -13.26 -26.63 5.44
C ASP A 514 -13.52 -25.54 4.38
N SER A 515 -12.65 -25.34 3.39
CA SER A 515 -12.82 -24.30 2.36
C SER A 515 -12.85 -24.80 0.92
N GLU A 516 -12.79 -26.10 0.68
CA GLU A 516 -12.73 -26.64 -0.67
C GLU A 516 -14.12 -26.66 -1.34
N LEU A 517 -14.22 -25.98 -2.50
CA LEU A 517 -15.41 -26.05 -3.34
C LEU A 517 -15.35 -27.31 -4.20
N THR A 518 -16.25 -28.26 -3.93
CA THR A 518 -16.35 -29.44 -4.78
C THR A 518 -17.01 -29.12 -6.12
N ILE A 519 -16.28 -29.34 -7.21
CA ILE A 519 -16.75 -29.09 -8.58
C ILE A 519 -17.02 -30.43 -9.26
N THR A 520 -18.28 -30.69 -9.60
CA THR A 520 -18.69 -31.96 -10.25
C THR A 520 -19.56 -31.70 -11.48
N PRO A 521 -19.31 -32.43 -12.59
CA PRO A 521 -18.22 -33.37 -12.83
C PRO A 521 -16.87 -32.68 -13.01
N ASN A 522 -15.79 -33.35 -12.66
CA ASN A 522 -14.43 -32.90 -12.94
C ASN A 522 -13.64 -34.10 -13.50
N PRO A 523 -13.14 -34.06 -14.74
CA PRO A 523 -13.07 -32.93 -15.72
C PRO A 523 -14.41 -32.44 -16.26
N ILE A 524 -14.40 -31.17 -16.67
CA ILE A 524 -15.58 -30.44 -17.14
C ILE A 524 -15.56 -30.30 -18.68
N GLY A 525 -16.73 -30.45 -19.29
CA GLY A 525 -16.94 -30.06 -20.70
C GLY A 525 -17.12 -28.54 -20.84
N ASP A 526 -18.28 -28.11 -21.29
CA ASP A 526 -18.52 -26.69 -21.62
C ASP A 526 -19.22 -25.89 -20.54
N GLN A 527 -19.61 -26.51 -19.42
CA GLN A 527 -20.42 -25.85 -18.40
C GLN A 527 -20.13 -26.36 -16.99
N ILE A 528 -20.07 -25.42 -16.05
CA ILE A 528 -20.00 -25.67 -14.59
C ILE A 528 -21.38 -25.39 -14.01
N THR A 529 -21.91 -26.31 -13.19
CA THR A 529 -23.15 -26.11 -12.42
C THR A 529 -22.83 -26.22 -10.95
N LEU A 530 -23.22 -25.22 -10.17
CA LEU A 530 -23.03 -25.14 -8.73
C LEU A 530 -24.38 -25.33 -8.01
N GLU A 531 -24.35 -25.83 -6.77
CA GLU A 531 -25.55 -26.09 -5.97
C GLU A 531 -26.29 -24.81 -5.58
N HIS A 532 -25.55 -23.70 -5.43
CA HIS A 532 -26.09 -22.41 -4.98
C HIS A 532 -25.79 -21.29 -5.97
N TYR A 533 -26.55 -20.19 -5.89
CA TYR A 533 -26.21 -18.93 -6.54
C TYR A 533 -25.15 -18.21 -5.71
N TYR A 534 -24.07 -17.79 -6.35
CA TYR A 534 -23.01 -17.02 -5.71
C TYR A 534 -23.04 -15.57 -6.19
N PRO A 535 -22.98 -14.58 -5.25
CA PRO A 535 -22.87 -13.16 -5.60
C PRO A 535 -21.67 -12.85 -6.48
N THR A 536 -20.56 -13.57 -6.27
CA THR A 536 -19.34 -13.44 -7.10
C THR A 536 -18.76 -14.83 -7.37
N LEU A 537 -18.43 -15.07 -8.64
CA LEU A 537 -17.76 -16.28 -9.09
C LEU A 537 -16.65 -15.89 -10.06
N LEU A 538 -15.44 -16.35 -9.81
CA LEU A 538 -14.25 -16.06 -10.58
C LEU A 538 -13.60 -17.33 -11.09
N ILE A 539 -13.07 -17.31 -12.31
CA ILE A 539 -12.25 -18.38 -12.86
C ILE A 539 -10.87 -17.82 -13.16
N SER A 540 -9.84 -18.46 -12.64
CA SER A 540 -8.45 -18.11 -12.91
C SER A 540 -7.66 -19.29 -13.47
N SER A 541 -6.59 -19.01 -14.23
CA SER A 541 -5.59 -20.02 -14.58
C SER A 541 -4.84 -20.47 -13.31
N THR A 542 -4.12 -21.57 -13.38
CA THR A 542 -3.25 -22.04 -12.28
C THR A 542 -2.08 -21.07 -11.99
N GLN A 543 -1.79 -20.12 -12.89
CA GLN A 543 -0.85 -19.03 -12.67
C GLN A 543 -1.51 -17.77 -12.07
N GLY A 544 -2.77 -17.84 -11.64
CA GLY A 544 -3.49 -16.75 -11.00
C GLY A 544 -4.05 -15.69 -11.97
N GLN A 545 -3.96 -15.91 -13.30
CA GLN A 545 -4.57 -14.99 -14.28
C GLN A 545 -6.09 -15.19 -14.31
N LEU A 546 -6.85 -14.12 -14.08
CA LEU A 546 -8.31 -14.15 -14.18
C LEU A 546 -8.74 -14.33 -15.65
N VAL A 547 -9.53 -15.37 -15.91
CA VAL A 547 -10.06 -15.70 -17.25
C VAL A 547 -11.58 -15.61 -17.33
N GLY A 548 -12.28 -15.47 -16.21
CA GLY A 548 -13.73 -15.29 -16.16
C GLY A 548 -14.20 -14.67 -14.84
N SER A 549 -15.23 -13.83 -14.90
CA SER A 549 -15.87 -13.19 -13.72
C SER A 549 -17.37 -13.12 -13.96
N TYR A 550 -18.16 -13.64 -13.02
CA TYR A 550 -19.60 -13.75 -13.11
C TYR A 550 -20.25 -13.30 -11.79
N THR A 551 -21.46 -12.78 -11.89
CA THR A 551 -22.22 -12.31 -10.72
C THR A 551 -23.61 -12.93 -10.69
N TYR A 552 -24.05 -13.35 -9.50
CA TYR A 552 -25.36 -13.96 -9.24
C TYR A 552 -25.67 -15.15 -10.16
N VAL A 553 -24.71 -16.06 -10.32
CA VAL A 553 -24.84 -17.25 -11.17
C VAL A 553 -24.62 -18.53 -10.37
N ASN A 554 -25.29 -19.61 -10.77
CA ASN A 554 -25.00 -20.98 -10.35
C ASN A 554 -24.63 -21.88 -11.54
N VAL A 555 -24.67 -21.34 -12.76
CA VAL A 555 -24.30 -22.02 -13.99
C VAL A 555 -23.41 -21.12 -14.82
N VAL A 556 -22.25 -21.62 -15.23
CA VAL A 556 -21.24 -20.86 -15.98
C VAL A 556 -20.80 -21.64 -17.20
N SER A 557 -20.86 -20.99 -18.38
CA SER A 557 -20.26 -21.53 -19.61
C SER A 557 -18.74 -21.33 -19.59
N VAL A 558 -18.00 -22.41 -19.79
CA VAL A 558 -16.54 -22.43 -19.91
C VAL A 558 -16.09 -22.91 -21.32
N SER A 559 -17.01 -22.94 -22.27
CA SER A 559 -16.73 -23.37 -23.65
C SER A 559 -15.67 -22.52 -24.37
N HIS A 560 -15.49 -21.28 -23.92
CA HIS A 560 -14.49 -20.34 -24.45
C HIS A 560 -13.08 -20.54 -23.87
N LEU A 561 -12.95 -21.34 -22.80
CA LEU A 561 -11.65 -21.60 -22.17
C LEU A 561 -10.90 -22.70 -22.94
N PRO A 562 -9.61 -22.55 -23.19
CA PRO A 562 -8.74 -23.62 -23.68
C PRO A 562 -8.75 -24.83 -22.75
N THR A 563 -8.43 -26.03 -23.31
CA THR A 563 -8.17 -27.21 -22.49
C THR A 563 -7.06 -26.93 -21.50
N GLY A 564 -7.29 -27.20 -20.21
CA GLY A 564 -6.33 -26.90 -19.15
C GLY A 564 -6.89 -26.99 -17.75
N SER A 565 -6.04 -26.68 -16.78
CA SER A 565 -6.41 -26.64 -15.36
C SER A 565 -6.70 -25.21 -14.92
N TYR A 566 -7.77 -25.04 -14.14
CA TYR A 566 -8.28 -23.75 -13.68
C TYR A 566 -8.70 -23.83 -12.21
N VAL A 567 -8.79 -22.67 -11.59
CA VAL A 567 -9.33 -22.49 -10.24
C VAL A 567 -10.65 -21.73 -10.34
N LEU A 568 -11.70 -22.27 -9.73
CA LEU A 568 -12.98 -21.60 -9.53
C LEU A 568 -13.04 -21.07 -8.11
N THR A 569 -13.24 -19.77 -7.96
CA THR A 569 -13.40 -19.12 -6.66
C THR A 569 -14.81 -18.54 -6.55
N THR A 570 -15.50 -18.82 -5.46
CA THR A 570 -16.84 -18.31 -5.16
C THR A 570 -16.82 -17.48 -3.89
N VAL A 571 -17.65 -16.43 -3.86
CA VAL A 571 -17.89 -15.63 -2.65
C VAL A 571 -19.40 -15.66 -2.38
N ASP A 572 -19.78 -16.11 -1.19
CA ASP A 572 -21.18 -16.15 -0.79
C ASP A 572 -21.67 -14.80 -0.20
N SER A 573 -22.94 -14.74 0.18
CA SER A 573 -23.55 -13.51 0.73
C SER A 573 -22.99 -13.09 2.10
N ASN A 574 -22.24 -13.97 2.77
CA ASN A 574 -21.61 -13.73 4.07
C ASN A 574 -20.11 -13.41 3.90
N ALA A 575 -19.66 -13.16 2.66
CA ALA A 575 -18.27 -12.92 2.30
C ALA A 575 -17.32 -14.12 2.57
N ILE A 576 -17.86 -15.34 2.65
CA ILE A 576 -17.05 -16.55 2.75
C ILE A 576 -16.54 -16.90 1.36
N VAL A 577 -15.22 -17.04 1.22
CA VAL A 577 -14.55 -17.42 -0.02
C VAL A 577 -14.29 -18.92 -0.01
N ARG A 578 -14.63 -19.59 -1.12
CA ARG A 578 -14.31 -21.00 -1.35
C ARG A 578 -13.72 -21.18 -2.73
N SER A 579 -12.71 -22.01 -2.84
CA SER A 579 -12.06 -22.32 -4.13
C SER A 579 -12.03 -23.81 -4.40
N GLY A 580 -12.06 -24.16 -5.68
CA GLY A 580 -11.91 -25.52 -6.16
C GLY A 580 -11.19 -25.59 -7.50
N LYS A 581 -10.36 -26.61 -7.69
CA LYS A 581 -9.66 -26.82 -8.98
C LYS A 581 -10.53 -27.64 -9.94
N PHE A 582 -10.52 -27.30 -11.23
CA PHE A 582 -11.17 -28.11 -12.26
C PHE A 582 -10.32 -28.21 -13.53
N ILE A 583 -10.57 -29.28 -14.30
CA ILE A 583 -9.92 -29.52 -15.59
C ILE A 583 -10.96 -29.28 -16.68
N LYS A 584 -10.69 -28.35 -17.61
CA LYS A 584 -11.46 -28.15 -18.87
C LYS A 584 -10.92 -29.10 -19.93
N LEU A 585 -11.82 -29.90 -20.52
CA LEU A 585 -11.52 -30.82 -21.62
C LEU A 585 -11.46 -30.11 -22.97
#